data_51c27afb668726aa4c331ca9a3b7b38f
#
_entry.id   51c27afb668726aa4c331ca9a3b7b38f
#
_cell.length_a   1.000
_cell.length_b   1.000
_cell.length_c   1.000
_cell.angle_alpha   90.00
_cell.angle_beta   90.00
_cell.angle_gamma   90.00
#
_symmetry.space_group_name_H-M   'P 1'
#
loop_
_entity.id
_entity.type
_entity.pdbx_description
1 polymer ?
#
loop_
_entity_poly.entity_id
_entity_poly.type
_entity_poly.pdbx_seq_one_letter_code
_entity_poly.pdbx_strand_id
1 'polypeptide(L)'
;MFNKKYKVKHYKSRIYNPIRGKIVRAVLIIVVAGALFAAGWFAYEPLMKAINNANKEIIENDPISKPEQEKKPEELPQEFMDKDTVAVTVPAEKLYDQSEYYSFLSSLDKEVTAVVIDMKTAGGEVTYKSKQVSVQNVGAAAENAVDLASYIDTARRAGFDVIARIYAFEDSTAPYNSADMAIRYESEEGMLWLDESVDNGGKPWLNPYSDTAQKYVLDIVYDAIDFGVDAILLDGMRFPEESAAMEYAYFGAGTEDTSRGEILARFASRVYSAAVTSGTDILTAFDGYSVITEDVGIYGGSPLEFDADGFAPYINLNSFIGKKVTDAIDFDELPADTAELIKAVYEGLALPEDSRVMPIVYCAGLSQAQLRSAVRTLGDLGAAGYIIVYDEEFFTGVPQNPEQTDESSESSSTASQPQNPVTPPSSSSSSSVPEYIPPEASSSESSSETSSEGIPGVSSGDDDGPVRWG
;
A
#
# COMPACT_ATOMS: atom_id res chain seq x y z
N MET A 1 71.37 64.74 35.58
CA MET A 1 70.14 64.04 35.97
C MET A 1 69.01 64.49 35.02
N PHE A 2 68.64 63.67 34.06
CA PHE A 2 67.61 64.00 33.11
C PHE A 2 66.33 63.19 33.42
N ASN A 3 65.25 63.90 33.76
CA ASN A 3 63.93 63.32 34.07
C ASN A 3 63.10 63.25 32.79
N LYS A 4 62.95 62.04 32.19
CA LYS A 4 62.16 61.80 31.05
C LYS A 4 60.69 61.52 31.46
N LYS A 5 59.78 62.43 31.19
CA LYS A 5 58.31 62.27 31.38
C LYS A 5 57.75 61.42 30.23
N TYR A 6 57.25 60.23 30.58
CA TYR A 6 56.53 59.39 29.67
C TYR A 6 55.04 59.89 29.57
N LYS A 7 54.57 60.21 28.35
CA LYS A 7 53.16 60.49 28.06
C LYS A 7 52.42 59.14 27.83
N VAL A 8 51.51 58.81 28.72
CA VAL A 8 50.59 57.68 28.57
C VAL A 8 49.50 58.07 27.62
N LYS A 9 49.41 57.37 26.42
CA LYS A 9 48.30 57.54 25.51
C LYS A 9 47.12 56.71 26.02
N HIS A 10 46.02 57.37 26.38
CA HIS A 10 44.77 56.70 26.70
C HIS A 10 44.15 56.13 25.41
N TYR A 11 44.10 54.78 25.26
CA TYR A 11 43.31 54.08 24.26
C TYR A 11 41.87 54.05 24.74
N LYS A 12 40.94 54.69 24.01
CA LYS A 12 39.50 54.48 24.17
C LYS A 12 39.17 53.07 23.67
N SER A 13 38.90 52.13 24.54
CA SER A 13 38.33 50.83 24.17
C SER A 13 36.94 51.06 23.61
N ARG A 14 36.72 50.74 22.31
CA ARG A 14 35.37 50.63 21.73
C ARG A 14 34.75 49.41 22.39
N ILE A 15 33.75 49.63 23.24
CA ILE A 15 32.92 48.55 23.80
C ILE A 15 32.17 47.94 22.61
N TYR A 16 32.61 46.76 22.19
CA TYR A 16 31.93 45.96 21.17
C TYR A 16 30.66 45.38 21.80
N ASN A 17 29.50 45.87 21.38
CA ASN A 17 28.21 45.36 21.84
C ASN A 17 27.76 44.23 20.91
N PRO A 18 27.90 42.92 21.30
CA PRO A 18 27.63 41.78 20.47
C PRO A 18 26.15 41.66 20.05
N ILE A 19 25.25 42.26 20.80
CA ILE A 19 23.81 42.25 20.55
C ILE A 19 23.47 43.13 19.34
N ARG A 20 24.10 44.29 19.18
CA ARG A 20 23.89 45.16 18.01
C ARG A 20 24.34 44.49 16.71
N GLY A 21 25.43 43.71 16.72
CA GLY A 21 25.89 43.00 15.55
C GLY A 21 24.93 41.88 15.13
N LYS A 22 24.30 41.19 16.07
CA LYS A 22 23.27 40.15 15.77
C LYS A 22 21.99 40.74 15.21
N ILE A 23 21.52 41.84 15.76
CA ILE A 23 20.33 42.60 15.27
C ILE A 23 20.56 43.12 13.87
N VAL A 24 21.69 43.69 13.56
CA VAL A 24 22.02 44.22 12.23
C VAL A 24 22.07 43.09 11.19
N ARG A 25 22.64 41.90 11.57
CA ARG A 25 22.64 40.72 10.68
C ARG A 25 21.21 40.19 10.42
N ALA A 26 20.39 40.11 11.46
CA ALA A 26 19.01 39.65 11.35
C ALA A 26 18.18 40.55 10.43
N VAL A 27 18.31 41.88 10.62
CA VAL A 27 17.64 42.88 9.75
C VAL A 27 18.13 42.76 8.32
N LEU A 28 19.44 42.57 8.10
CA LEU A 28 20.00 42.39 6.77
C LEU A 28 19.45 41.15 6.05
N ILE A 29 19.32 40.02 6.76
CA ILE A 29 18.74 38.78 6.24
C ILE A 29 17.28 38.98 5.84
N ILE A 30 16.49 39.65 6.66
CA ILE A 30 15.07 39.96 6.36
C ILE A 30 14.96 40.89 5.12
N VAL A 31 15.81 41.88 5.00
CA VAL A 31 15.81 42.78 3.85
C VAL A 31 16.21 42.05 2.56
N VAL A 32 17.24 41.16 2.64
CA VAL A 32 17.65 40.38 1.48
C VAL A 32 16.56 39.36 1.08
N ALA A 33 15.95 38.68 2.04
CA ALA A 33 14.85 37.77 1.77
C ALA A 33 13.62 38.49 1.14
N GLY A 34 13.26 39.67 1.65
CA GLY A 34 12.21 40.52 1.08
C GLY A 34 12.53 40.98 -0.32
N ALA A 35 13.78 41.36 -0.61
CA ALA A 35 14.22 41.74 -1.92
C ALA A 35 14.18 40.57 -2.94
N LEU A 36 14.58 39.38 -2.52
CA LEU A 36 14.49 38.15 -3.34
C LEU A 36 13.05 37.78 -3.65
N PHE A 37 12.18 37.88 -2.66
CA PHE A 37 10.74 37.65 -2.85
C PHE A 37 10.11 38.65 -3.81
N ALA A 38 10.40 39.91 -3.63
CA ALA A 38 9.92 40.98 -4.55
C ALA A 38 10.45 40.77 -5.97
N ALA A 39 11.75 40.43 -6.12
CA ALA A 39 12.34 40.14 -7.42
C ALA A 39 11.68 38.94 -8.10
N GLY A 40 11.41 37.88 -7.36
CA GLY A 40 10.66 36.71 -7.84
C GLY A 40 9.25 37.04 -8.28
N TRP A 41 8.54 37.84 -7.48
CA TRP A 41 7.18 38.29 -7.79
C TRP A 41 7.13 39.16 -9.08
N PHE A 42 8.03 40.12 -9.24
CA PHE A 42 8.07 40.96 -10.44
C PHE A 42 8.62 40.25 -11.69
N ALA A 43 9.44 39.19 -11.51
CA ALA A 43 9.97 38.40 -12.62
C ALA A 43 8.99 37.29 -13.10
N TYR A 44 8.02 36.90 -12.28
CA TYR A 44 7.11 35.81 -12.59
C TYR A 44 6.27 36.04 -13.85
N GLU A 45 5.58 37.19 -13.92
CA GLU A 45 4.74 37.49 -15.10
C GLU A 45 5.52 37.60 -16.42
N PRO A 46 6.66 38.32 -16.50
CA PRO A 46 7.40 38.38 -17.75
C PRO A 46 8.06 37.07 -18.13
N LEU A 47 8.47 36.24 -17.12
CA LEU A 47 9.03 34.91 -17.37
C LEU A 47 7.95 33.96 -17.93
N MET A 48 6.75 33.96 -17.36
CA MET A 48 5.63 33.14 -17.86
C MET A 48 5.18 33.62 -19.26
N LYS A 49 5.17 34.91 -19.51
CA LYS A 49 4.90 35.42 -20.86
C LYS A 49 5.97 35.03 -21.87
N ALA A 50 7.25 35.02 -21.49
CA ALA A 50 8.34 34.58 -22.35
C ALA A 50 8.25 33.10 -22.68
N ILE A 51 7.93 32.24 -21.69
CA ILE A 51 7.74 30.78 -21.87
C ILE A 51 6.54 30.53 -22.79
N ASN A 52 5.41 31.18 -22.57
CA ASN A 52 4.22 31.03 -23.41
C ASN A 52 4.44 31.55 -24.84
N ASN A 53 5.22 32.61 -25.05
CA ASN A 53 5.57 33.08 -26.37
C ASN A 53 6.56 32.16 -27.09
N ALA A 54 7.56 31.62 -26.38
CA ALA A 54 8.48 30.62 -26.94
C ALA A 54 7.74 29.35 -27.39
N ASN A 55 6.75 28.90 -26.61
CA ASN A 55 5.89 27.78 -26.99
C ASN A 55 5.00 28.10 -28.20
N LYS A 56 4.55 29.37 -28.35
CA LYS A 56 3.81 29.82 -29.55
C LYS A 56 4.67 29.84 -30.81
N GLU A 57 5.91 30.32 -30.70
CA GLU A 57 6.83 30.37 -31.85
C GLU A 57 7.26 28.96 -32.31
N ILE A 58 7.30 27.99 -31.41
CA ILE A 58 7.57 26.59 -31.77
C ILE A 58 6.38 25.99 -32.54
N ILE A 59 5.15 26.40 -32.24
CA ILE A 59 3.93 25.92 -32.90
C ILE A 59 3.72 26.61 -34.28
N GLU A 60 4.14 27.85 -34.45
CA GLU A 60 3.94 28.62 -35.71
C GLU A 60 5.03 28.37 -36.79
N ASN A 61 6.19 27.76 -36.43
CA ASN A 61 7.29 27.56 -37.38
C ASN A 61 7.48 26.11 -37.84
N ASP A 62 6.45 25.27 -37.77
CA ASP A 62 6.52 23.91 -38.32
C ASP A 62 6.15 23.93 -39.84
N PRO A 63 7.07 23.59 -40.77
CA PRO A 63 6.85 23.79 -42.22
C PRO A 63 6.12 22.62 -42.89
N ILE A 64 5.07 22.07 -42.27
CA ILE A 64 4.23 21.04 -42.90
C ILE A 64 2.74 21.37 -42.74
N SER A 65 2.27 22.38 -43.50
CA SER A 65 0.84 22.48 -43.81
C SER A 65 0.57 21.91 -45.19
N LYS A 66 0.29 20.62 -45.27
CA LYS A 66 -0.51 20.05 -46.37
C LYS A 66 -2.00 20.22 -46.04
N PRO A 67 -2.90 20.47 -47.05
CA PRO A 67 -4.32 20.61 -46.78
C PRO A 67 -4.84 19.31 -46.14
N GLU A 68 -5.34 19.46 -44.95
CA GLU A 68 -5.92 18.44 -44.12
C GLU A 68 -7.23 17.96 -44.76
N GLN A 69 -7.28 16.69 -45.17
CA GLN A 69 -8.55 16.00 -45.35
C GLN A 69 -9.26 16.06 -43.98
N GLU A 70 -10.56 16.44 -43.99
CA GLU A 70 -11.41 16.39 -42.80
C GLU A 70 -11.20 15.05 -42.07
N LYS A 71 -10.39 15.03 -41.02
CA LYS A 71 -10.30 13.91 -40.10
C LYS A 71 -11.66 13.84 -39.39
N LYS A 72 -12.30 12.65 -39.52
CA LYS A 72 -13.33 12.22 -38.59
C LYS A 72 -12.90 12.61 -37.17
N PRO A 73 -13.78 13.16 -36.31
CA PRO A 73 -13.41 13.48 -34.94
C PRO A 73 -12.66 12.29 -34.37
N GLU A 74 -11.44 12.51 -33.89
CA GLU A 74 -10.66 11.52 -33.18
C GLU A 74 -11.50 11.20 -31.95
N GLU A 75 -12.06 10.00 -31.89
CA GLU A 75 -12.75 9.50 -30.69
C GLU A 75 -11.72 9.61 -29.58
N LEU A 76 -12.06 10.36 -28.49
CA LEU A 76 -11.24 10.39 -27.28
C LEU A 76 -10.95 8.93 -26.90
N PRO A 77 -9.71 8.60 -26.47
CA PRO A 77 -9.42 7.26 -25.98
C PRO A 77 -10.50 6.88 -24.96
N GLN A 78 -11.10 5.73 -25.14
CA GLN A 78 -12.07 5.21 -24.17
C GLN A 78 -11.33 5.02 -22.85
N GLU A 79 -11.83 5.60 -21.77
CA GLU A 79 -11.30 5.38 -20.44
C GLU A 79 -11.36 3.87 -20.11
N PHE A 80 -10.39 3.39 -19.32
CA PHE A 80 -10.29 1.97 -18.99
C PHE A 80 -11.60 1.45 -18.36
N MET A 81 -12.18 2.20 -17.42
CA MET A 81 -13.42 1.85 -16.73
C MET A 81 -14.68 1.91 -17.61
N ASP A 82 -14.61 2.40 -18.84
CA ASP A 82 -15.73 2.41 -19.78
C ASP A 82 -15.77 1.15 -20.67
N LYS A 83 -14.86 0.19 -20.44
CA LYS A 83 -14.78 -1.09 -21.14
C LYS A 83 -15.39 -2.19 -20.30
N ASP A 84 -15.99 -3.20 -20.95
CA ASP A 84 -16.35 -4.47 -20.30
C ASP A 84 -15.06 -5.27 -20.03
N THR A 85 -14.39 -4.97 -18.90
CA THR A 85 -13.07 -5.51 -18.60
C THR A 85 -13.18 -6.83 -17.83
N VAL A 86 -12.58 -7.87 -18.38
CA VAL A 86 -12.36 -9.15 -17.69
C VAL A 86 -10.88 -9.28 -17.38
N ALA A 87 -10.52 -9.17 -16.13
CA ALA A 87 -9.14 -9.23 -15.69
C ALA A 87 -8.83 -10.49 -14.87
N VAL A 88 -7.57 -10.95 -14.91
CA VAL A 88 -7.07 -12.06 -14.11
C VAL A 88 -5.78 -11.63 -13.43
N THR A 89 -5.61 -11.97 -12.13
CA THR A 89 -4.38 -11.67 -11.40
C THR A 89 -3.23 -12.57 -11.89
N VAL A 90 -2.05 -12.00 -12.09
CA VAL A 90 -0.84 -12.75 -12.43
C VAL A 90 -0.25 -13.35 -11.15
N PRO A 91 -0.10 -14.68 -11.06
CA PRO A 91 0.54 -15.31 -9.90
C PRO A 91 1.99 -14.86 -9.75
N ALA A 92 2.45 -14.69 -8.51
CA ALA A 92 3.80 -14.22 -8.23
C ALA A 92 4.88 -15.14 -8.85
N GLU A 93 4.70 -16.47 -8.79
CA GLU A 93 5.62 -17.43 -9.37
C GLU A 93 5.72 -17.34 -10.89
N LYS A 94 4.67 -16.88 -11.56
CA LYS A 94 4.65 -16.64 -13.01
C LYS A 94 5.28 -15.30 -13.38
N LEU A 95 5.24 -14.33 -12.46
CA LEU A 95 5.78 -13.01 -12.70
C LEU A 95 7.30 -12.99 -12.76
N TYR A 96 8.00 -13.79 -11.94
CA TYR A 96 9.46 -13.71 -11.80
C TYR A 96 10.25 -14.46 -12.88
N ASP A 97 9.59 -15.21 -13.77
CA ASP A 97 10.18 -15.83 -14.95
C ASP A 97 9.46 -15.37 -16.23
N GLN A 98 10.22 -14.75 -17.14
CA GLN A 98 9.64 -14.19 -18.38
C GLN A 98 8.97 -15.26 -19.27
N SER A 99 9.48 -16.47 -19.27
CA SER A 99 8.91 -17.55 -20.09
C SER A 99 7.63 -18.11 -19.45
N GLU A 100 7.60 -18.21 -18.11
CA GLU A 100 6.39 -18.58 -17.37
C GLU A 100 5.31 -17.50 -17.52
N TYR A 101 5.68 -16.21 -17.42
CA TYR A 101 4.77 -15.11 -17.66
C TYR A 101 4.16 -15.14 -19.05
N TYR A 102 4.98 -15.34 -20.09
CA TYR A 102 4.50 -15.46 -21.46
C TYR A 102 3.58 -16.68 -21.64
N SER A 103 3.94 -17.81 -21.04
CA SER A 103 3.13 -19.03 -21.08
C SER A 103 1.79 -18.83 -20.40
N PHE A 104 1.79 -18.15 -19.24
CA PHE A 104 0.60 -17.76 -18.51
C PHE A 104 -0.33 -16.90 -19.38
N LEU A 105 0.16 -15.80 -19.96
CA LEU A 105 -0.63 -14.94 -20.83
C LEU A 105 -1.23 -15.71 -22.02
N SER A 106 -0.45 -16.65 -22.58
CA SER A 106 -0.89 -17.46 -23.73
C SER A 106 -1.94 -18.52 -23.36
N SER A 107 -2.07 -18.86 -22.08
CA SER A 107 -3.04 -19.83 -21.55
C SER A 107 -4.39 -19.23 -21.19
N LEU A 108 -4.46 -17.90 -21.07
CA LEU A 108 -5.68 -17.19 -20.68
C LEU A 108 -6.77 -17.34 -21.77
N ASP A 109 -8.02 -17.41 -21.31
CA ASP A 109 -9.19 -17.43 -22.20
C ASP A 109 -9.28 -16.14 -23.02
N LYS A 110 -9.89 -16.22 -24.19
CA LYS A 110 -10.08 -15.09 -25.11
C LYS A 110 -11.02 -14.01 -24.56
N GLU A 111 -11.82 -14.34 -23.56
CA GLU A 111 -12.69 -13.40 -22.86
C GLU A 111 -11.90 -12.49 -21.92
N VAL A 112 -10.69 -12.89 -21.50
CA VAL A 112 -9.81 -12.06 -20.66
C VAL A 112 -9.25 -10.91 -21.51
N THR A 113 -9.44 -9.69 -21.02
CA THR A 113 -9.03 -8.47 -21.73
C THR A 113 -7.93 -7.71 -20.96
N ALA A 114 -7.71 -8.02 -19.68
CA ALA A 114 -6.72 -7.37 -18.85
C ALA A 114 -6.01 -8.35 -17.90
N VAL A 115 -4.84 -7.98 -17.45
CA VAL A 115 -4.11 -8.69 -16.37
C VAL A 115 -3.77 -7.75 -15.23
N VAL A 116 -3.81 -8.29 -14.01
CA VAL A 116 -3.42 -7.55 -12.80
C VAL A 116 -2.03 -7.99 -12.40
N ILE A 117 -1.10 -7.05 -12.34
CA ILE A 117 0.29 -7.28 -11.91
C ILE A 117 0.50 -6.62 -10.55
N ASP A 118 0.98 -7.38 -9.57
CA ASP A 118 1.38 -6.85 -8.29
C ASP A 118 2.68 -6.07 -8.42
N MET A 119 2.62 -4.75 -8.37
CA MET A 119 3.80 -3.90 -8.29
C MET A 119 4.35 -3.84 -6.86
N LYS A 120 3.46 -3.84 -5.87
CA LYS A 120 3.81 -3.96 -4.45
C LYS A 120 2.84 -4.93 -3.78
N THR A 121 3.38 -5.98 -3.18
CA THR A 121 2.61 -7.02 -2.49
C THR A 121 2.14 -6.58 -1.10
N ALA A 122 1.19 -7.32 -0.49
CA ALA A 122 0.78 -7.15 0.89
C ALA A 122 1.93 -7.36 1.90
N GLY A 123 2.95 -8.14 1.55
CA GLY A 123 4.19 -8.27 2.33
C GLY A 123 5.13 -7.08 2.24
N GLY A 124 4.84 -6.11 1.36
CA GLY A 124 5.66 -4.94 1.13
C GLY A 124 6.77 -5.13 0.08
N GLU A 125 6.84 -6.30 -0.55
CA GLU A 125 7.82 -6.55 -1.61
C GLU A 125 7.43 -5.80 -2.89
N VAL A 126 8.39 -5.05 -3.45
CA VAL A 126 8.28 -4.38 -4.75
C VAL A 126 8.82 -5.31 -5.81
N THR A 127 7.97 -5.78 -6.70
CA THR A 127 8.27 -6.87 -7.65
C THR A 127 9.14 -6.48 -8.83
N TYR A 128 9.40 -5.19 -9.02
CA TYR A 128 10.10 -4.63 -10.15
C TYR A 128 11.31 -3.77 -9.74
N LYS A 129 12.19 -3.50 -10.70
CA LYS A 129 13.38 -2.66 -10.53
C LYS A 129 12.99 -1.18 -10.47
N SER A 130 12.61 -0.71 -9.29
CA SER A 130 12.28 0.69 -9.05
C SER A 130 13.54 1.57 -9.01
N LYS A 131 13.42 2.79 -9.55
CA LYS A 131 14.43 3.85 -9.45
C LYS A 131 14.16 4.80 -8.29
N GLN A 132 13.06 4.64 -7.59
CA GLN A 132 12.67 5.50 -6.47
C GLN A 132 13.63 5.31 -5.29
N VAL A 133 14.15 6.41 -4.79
CA VAL A 133 15.09 6.41 -3.65
C VAL A 133 14.42 5.87 -2.39
N SER A 134 13.13 6.13 -2.19
CA SER A 134 12.34 5.61 -1.07
C SER A 134 12.30 4.08 -1.06
N VAL A 135 12.06 3.45 -2.21
CA VAL A 135 12.05 1.98 -2.39
C VAL A 135 13.44 1.38 -2.13
N GLN A 136 14.49 2.02 -2.67
CA GLN A 136 15.87 1.57 -2.48
C GLN A 136 16.32 1.67 -1.02
N ASN A 137 15.98 2.76 -0.34
CA ASN A 137 16.37 2.99 1.05
C ASN A 137 15.78 1.97 2.03
N VAL A 138 14.57 1.49 1.77
CA VAL A 138 13.92 0.48 2.62
C VAL A 138 14.20 -0.96 2.14
N GLY A 139 14.94 -1.13 1.03
CA GLY A 139 15.28 -2.45 0.50
C GLY A 139 14.04 -3.28 0.13
N ALA A 140 12.97 -2.63 -0.32
CA ALA A 140 11.70 -3.30 -0.63
C ALA A 140 11.72 -4.07 -1.96
N ALA A 141 12.69 -3.82 -2.84
CA ALA A 141 12.75 -4.51 -4.12
C ALA A 141 13.02 -6.02 -3.93
N ALA A 142 12.23 -6.85 -4.60
CA ALA A 142 12.42 -8.29 -4.67
C ALA A 142 13.84 -8.66 -5.15
N GLU A 143 14.40 -9.76 -4.66
CA GLU A 143 15.73 -10.23 -5.11
C GLU A 143 15.74 -10.49 -6.62
N ASN A 144 14.65 -11.01 -7.15
CA ASN A 144 14.42 -11.31 -8.57
C ASN A 144 13.52 -10.27 -9.27
N ALA A 145 13.52 -9.01 -8.77
CA ALA A 145 12.73 -7.92 -9.33
C ALA A 145 12.87 -7.81 -10.85
N VAL A 146 11.73 -7.68 -11.54
CA VAL A 146 11.66 -7.74 -13.01
C VAL A 146 11.85 -6.36 -13.66
N ASP A 147 12.13 -6.36 -14.97
CA ASP A 147 11.99 -5.16 -15.81
C ASP A 147 10.52 -4.99 -16.23
N LEU A 148 9.75 -4.28 -15.40
CA LEU A 148 8.31 -4.17 -15.54
C LEU A 148 7.87 -3.60 -16.90
N ALA A 149 8.62 -2.66 -17.47
CA ALA A 149 8.32 -2.11 -18.79
C ALA A 149 8.25 -3.20 -19.87
N SER A 150 9.18 -4.18 -19.81
CA SER A 150 9.20 -5.33 -20.71
C SER A 150 7.98 -6.25 -20.51
N TYR A 151 7.52 -6.41 -19.27
CA TYR A 151 6.36 -7.24 -18.93
C TYR A 151 5.04 -6.59 -19.39
N ILE A 152 4.88 -5.29 -19.17
CA ILE A 152 3.74 -4.52 -19.67
C ILE A 152 3.69 -4.57 -21.20
N ASP A 153 4.82 -4.35 -21.87
CA ASP A 153 4.94 -4.48 -23.32
C ASP A 153 4.53 -5.87 -23.82
N THR A 154 4.89 -6.93 -23.10
CA THR A 154 4.55 -8.30 -23.43
C THR A 154 3.04 -8.54 -23.31
N ALA A 155 2.41 -8.09 -22.22
CA ALA A 155 0.96 -8.17 -22.03
C ALA A 155 0.21 -7.43 -23.16
N ARG A 156 0.62 -6.20 -23.47
CA ARG A 156 -0.01 -5.39 -24.51
C ARG A 156 0.11 -6.00 -25.91
N ARG A 157 1.26 -6.58 -26.24
CA ARG A 157 1.43 -7.32 -27.50
C ARG A 157 0.58 -8.58 -27.57
N ALA A 158 0.26 -9.18 -26.43
CA ALA A 158 -0.67 -10.29 -26.32
C ALA A 158 -2.15 -9.85 -26.37
N GLY A 159 -2.42 -8.53 -26.32
CA GLY A 159 -3.76 -7.95 -26.43
C GLY A 159 -4.42 -7.62 -25.10
N PHE A 160 -3.65 -7.60 -23.99
CA PHE A 160 -4.16 -7.31 -22.64
C PHE A 160 -3.87 -5.88 -22.21
N ASP A 161 -4.86 -5.21 -21.63
CA ASP A 161 -4.66 -4.06 -20.78
C ASP A 161 -3.96 -4.48 -19.47
N VAL A 162 -3.30 -3.55 -18.78
CA VAL A 162 -2.53 -3.85 -17.57
C VAL A 162 -3.00 -3.03 -16.40
N ILE A 163 -3.44 -3.69 -15.35
CA ILE A 163 -3.78 -3.11 -14.05
C ILE A 163 -2.61 -3.33 -13.11
N ALA A 164 -2.08 -2.26 -12.52
CA ALA A 164 -1.04 -2.34 -11.49
C ALA A 164 -1.67 -2.43 -10.10
N ARG A 165 -1.49 -3.52 -9.36
CA ARG A 165 -1.94 -3.60 -7.97
C ARG A 165 -0.85 -3.12 -7.03
N ILE A 166 -1.22 -2.20 -6.12
CA ILE A 166 -0.32 -1.59 -5.14
C ILE A 166 -1.00 -1.68 -3.77
N TYR A 167 -0.44 -2.51 -2.88
CA TYR A 167 -0.85 -2.54 -1.49
C TYR A 167 -0.29 -1.31 -0.77
N ALA A 168 -1.16 -0.44 -0.25
CA ALA A 168 -0.75 0.83 0.33
C ALA A 168 -0.04 0.65 1.69
N PHE A 169 -0.80 0.41 2.75
CA PHE A 169 -0.29 0.40 4.13
C PHE A 169 -0.09 -1.00 4.72
N GLU A 170 -0.63 -2.02 4.10
CA GLU A 170 -0.28 -3.40 4.39
C GLU A 170 1.10 -3.70 3.82
N ASP A 171 2.10 -3.69 4.70
CA ASP A 171 3.51 -3.80 4.34
C ASP A 171 4.31 -4.18 5.59
N SER A 172 4.94 -5.33 5.54
CA SER A 172 5.80 -5.80 6.63
C SER A 172 7.29 -5.66 6.33
N THR A 173 7.68 -5.13 5.16
CA THR A 173 9.07 -4.98 4.74
C THR A 173 9.64 -3.61 5.07
N ALA A 174 9.01 -2.53 4.60
CA ALA A 174 9.51 -1.19 4.80
C ALA A 174 9.58 -0.76 6.28
N PRO A 175 8.62 -1.13 7.16
CA PRO A 175 8.69 -0.79 8.58
C PRO A 175 9.93 -1.32 9.31
N TYR A 176 10.47 -2.47 8.93
CA TYR A 176 11.70 -3.01 9.53
C TYR A 176 12.93 -2.14 9.21
N ASN A 177 12.93 -1.49 8.07
CA ASN A 177 14.09 -0.71 7.59
C ASN A 177 13.92 0.80 7.77
N SER A 178 12.71 1.27 8.14
CA SER A 178 12.42 2.69 8.36
C SER A 178 11.41 2.88 9.49
N ALA A 179 11.92 3.16 10.69
CA ALA A 179 11.08 3.40 11.88
C ALA A 179 10.11 4.59 11.70
N ASP A 180 10.45 5.56 10.84
CA ASP A 180 9.61 6.73 10.57
C ASP A 180 8.34 6.37 9.79
N MET A 181 8.35 5.22 9.12
CA MET A 181 7.20 4.72 8.35
C MET A 181 6.30 3.77 9.16
N ALA A 182 6.77 3.30 10.32
CA ALA A 182 6.15 2.21 11.06
C ALA A 182 5.12 2.69 12.10
N ILE A 183 4.12 1.85 12.36
CA ILE A 183 3.38 1.90 13.62
C ILE A 183 4.32 1.43 14.73
N ARG A 184 4.31 2.09 15.89
CA ARG A 184 5.21 1.82 17.01
C ARG A 184 4.43 1.52 18.29
N TYR A 185 5.10 1.00 19.31
CA TYR A 185 4.50 0.90 20.64
C TYR A 185 4.49 2.26 21.33
N GLU A 186 3.37 2.58 21.98
CA GLU A 186 3.19 3.83 22.73
C GLU A 186 4.24 4.00 23.86
N SER A 187 4.59 2.91 24.53
CA SER A 187 5.45 2.91 25.70
C SER A 187 6.95 2.98 25.39
N GLU A 188 7.37 2.67 24.16
CA GLU A 188 8.78 2.55 23.79
C GLU A 188 9.05 3.18 22.42
N GLU A 189 9.57 4.39 22.40
CA GLU A 189 9.99 5.07 21.17
C GLU A 189 10.97 4.19 20.38
N GLY A 190 10.59 3.87 19.15
CA GLY A 190 11.42 3.09 18.22
C GLY A 190 11.14 1.60 18.20
N MET A 191 10.38 1.03 19.13
CA MET A 191 9.95 -0.35 19.04
C MET A 191 8.82 -0.49 18.02
N LEU A 192 8.99 -1.40 17.05
CA LEU A 192 7.96 -1.69 16.05
C LEU A 192 6.75 -2.33 16.72
N TRP A 193 5.58 -1.81 16.42
CA TRP A 193 4.34 -2.48 16.77
C TRP A 193 4.08 -3.63 15.79
N LEU A 194 3.64 -4.77 16.31
CA LEU A 194 3.28 -5.94 15.53
C LEU A 194 1.80 -6.25 15.74
N ASP A 195 1.13 -6.66 14.67
CA ASP A 195 -0.30 -7.02 14.67
C ASP A 195 -0.62 -8.24 15.55
N GLU A 196 0.36 -9.10 15.75
CA GLU A 196 0.33 -10.29 16.60
C GLU A 196 1.64 -10.43 17.39
N SER A 197 1.69 -11.39 18.31
CA SER A 197 2.95 -11.73 18.98
C SER A 197 3.96 -12.33 18.00
N VAL A 198 5.26 -12.16 18.30
CA VAL A 198 6.34 -12.76 17.50
C VAL A 198 6.18 -14.27 17.36
N ASP A 199 5.74 -14.96 18.43
CA ASP A 199 5.51 -16.41 18.43
C ASP A 199 4.36 -16.83 17.51
N ASN A 200 3.44 -15.92 17.22
CA ASN A 200 2.31 -16.12 16.29
C ASN A 200 2.59 -15.56 14.88
N GLY A 201 3.82 -15.13 14.63
CA GLY A 201 4.21 -14.60 13.32
C GLY A 201 3.79 -13.15 13.08
N GLY A 202 3.64 -12.37 14.16
CA GLY A 202 3.27 -10.95 14.11
C GLY A 202 4.14 -10.13 13.16
N LYS A 203 3.52 -9.21 12.44
CA LYS A 203 4.13 -8.39 11.39
C LYS A 203 3.98 -6.91 11.71
N PRO A 204 4.98 -6.09 11.40
CA PRO A 204 4.84 -4.64 11.46
C PRO A 204 4.02 -4.12 10.29
N TRP A 205 3.51 -2.90 10.41
CA TRP A 205 2.69 -2.22 9.43
C TRP A 205 3.20 -0.82 9.14
N LEU A 206 2.98 -0.35 7.92
CA LEU A 206 3.14 1.07 7.61
C LEU A 206 2.09 1.88 8.38
N ASN A 207 2.52 3.05 8.83
CA ASN A 207 1.66 3.99 9.53
C ASN A 207 0.99 4.95 8.54
N PRO A 208 -0.34 4.90 8.34
CA PRO A 208 -1.02 5.80 7.42
C PRO A 208 -0.87 7.29 7.77
N TYR A 209 -0.59 7.63 9.03
CA TYR A 209 -0.33 9.01 9.45
C TYR A 209 1.09 9.49 9.13
N SER A 210 2.02 8.61 8.75
CA SER A 210 3.39 8.98 8.41
C SER A 210 3.48 9.56 7.01
N ASP A 211 3.92 10.82 6.89
CA ASP A 211 4.20 11.46 5.59
C ASP A 211 5.26 10.69 4.80
N THR A 212 6.23 10.06 5.50
CA THR A 212 7.28 9.26 4.88
C THR A 212 6.71 7.97 4.31
N ALA A 213 5.79 7.30 5.01
CA ALA A 213 5.09 6.12 4.52
C ALA A 213 4.18 6.45 3.32
N GLN A 214 3.39 7.52 3.42
CA GLN A 214 2.54 7.98 2.32
C GLN A 214 3.38 8.34 1.08
N LYS A 215 4.52 9.01 1.28
CA LYS A 215 5.42 9.35 0.17
C LYS A 215 6.00 8.10 -0.50
N TYR A 216 6.41 7.10 0.28
CA TYR A 216 6.94 5.84 -0.23
C TYR A 216 5.91 5.13 -1.13
N VAL A 217 4.66 5.01 -0.68
CA VAL A 217 3.59 4.41 -1.50
C VAL A 217 3.30 5.26 -2.75
N LEU A 218 3.26 6.59 -2.60
CA LEU A 218 3.02 7.49 -3.72
C LEU A 218 4.15 7.46 -4.77
N ASP A 219 5.40 7.26 -4.36
CA ASP A 219 6.53 7.08 -5.29
C ASP A 219 6.33 5.81 -6.16
N ILE A 220 5.74 4.74 -5.62
CA ILE A 220 5.38 3.53 -6.38
C ILE A 220 4.20 3.79 -7.33
N VAL A 221 3.23 4.60 -6.91
CA VAL A 221 2.12 5.07 -7.79
C VAL A 221 2.69 5.86 -8.97
N TYR A 222 3.66 6.74 -8.74
CA TYR A 222 4.33 7.47 -9.83
C TYR A 222 5.08 6.52 -10.78
N ASP A 223 5.73 5.48 -10.27
CA ASP A 223 6.35 4.47 -11.13
C ASP A 223 5.29 3.77 -12.01
N ALA A 224 4.12 3.42 -11.47
CA ALA A 224 3.02 2.81 -12.24
C ALA A 224 2.55 3.75 -13.37
N ILE A 225 2.36 5.02 -13.06
CA ILE A 225 1.99 6.06 -14.04
C ILE A 225 3.08 6.19 -15.12
N ASP A 226 4.35 6.25 -14.73
CA ASP A 226 5.48 6.39 -15.65
C ASP A 226 5.64 5.14 -16.56
N PHE A 227 5.29 3.95 -16.08
CA PHE A 227 5.20 2.74 -16.91
C PHE A 227 4.00 2.74 -17.84
N GLY A 228 3.05 3.66 -17.61
CA GLY A 228 1.87 3.85 -18.45
C GLY A 228 0.86 2.70 -18.32
N VAL A 229 0.64 2.17 -17.13
CA VAL A 229 -0.43 1.18 -16.89
C VAL A 229 -1.79 1.78 -17.18
N ASP A 230 -2.77 0.93 -17.51
CA ASP A 230 -4.10 1.38 -17.88
C ASP A 230 -4.94 1.75 -16.64
N ALA A 231 -4.74 1.04 -15.53
CA ALA A 231 -5.34 1.36 -14.24
C ALA A 231 -4.41 0.99 -13.08
N ILE A 232 -4.63 1.62 -11.92
CA ILE A 232 -4.01 1.26 -10.65
C ILE A 232 -5.09 0.73 -9.71
N LEU A 233 -4.92 -0.50 -9.26
CA LEU A 233 -5.72 -1.11 -8.19
C LEU A 233 -5.03 -0.79 -6.86
N LEU A 234 -5.53 0.22 -6.16
CA LEU A 234 -5.04 0.64 -4.85
C LEU A 234 -5.65 -0.26 -3.78
N ASP A 235 -4.84 -1.17 -3.26
CA ASP A 235 -5.22 -2.18 -2.29
C ASP A 235 -4.57 -1.92 -0.92
N GLY A 236 -5.01 -2.60 0.14
CA GLY A 236 -4.46 -2.43 1.49
C GLY A 236 -4.55 -0.99 2.02
N MET A 237 -5.53 -0.22 1.57
CA MET A 237 -5.86 1.13 2.05
C MET A 237 -6.58 1.06 3.40
N ARG A 238 -5.92 0.47 4.40
CA ARG A 238 -6.53 0.16 5.69
C ARG A 238 -5.53 0.18 6.84
N PHE A 239 -6.06 0.23 8.03
CA PHE A 239 -5.33 -0.04 9.27
C PHE A 239 -5.29 -1.55 9.54
N PRO A 240 -4.41 -2.01 10.45
CA PRO A 240 -4.46 -3.38 10.96
C PRO A 240 -5.82 -3.69 11.57
N GLU A 241 -6.14 -5.01 11.65
CA GLU A 241 -7.33 -5.49 12.32
C GLU A 241 -7.42 -5.02 13.77
N GLU A 242 -8.63 -4.75 14.25
CA GLU A 242 -8.85 -4.43 15.66
C GLU A 242 -8.54 -5.66 16.52
N SER A 243 -7.52 -5.54 17.34
CA SER A 243 -7.05 -6.59 18.24
C SER A 243 -6.62 -6.00 19.58
N ALA A 244 -6.36 -6.85 20.57
CA ALA A 244 -5.80 -6.39 21.84
C ALA A 244 -4.43 -5.70 21.67
N ALA A 245 -3.69 -6.01 20.62
CA ALA A 245 -2.43 -5.34 20.30
C ALA A 245 -2.63 -3.88 19.87
N MET A 246 -3.78 -3.52 19.26
CA MET A 246 -4.07 -2.16 18.83
C MET A 246 -4.17 -1.15 19.97
N GLU A 247 -4.46 -1.59 21.21
CA GLU A 247 -4.47 -0.73 22.40
C GLU A 247 -3.08 -0.08 22.64
N TYR A 248 -2.02 -0.74 22.18
CA TYR A 248 -0.63 -0.28 22.37
C TYR A 248 -0.03 0.35 21.11
N ALA A 249 -0.81 0.53 20.06
CA ALA A 249 -0.35 1.11 18.81
C ALA A 249 -0.21 2.64 18.92
N TYR A 250 0.98 3.15 18.60
CA TYR A 250 1.27 4.58 18.55
C TYR A 250 1.47 5.05 17.12
N PHE A 251 0.63 5.96 16.67
CA PHE A 251 0.63 6.51 15.32
C PHE A 251 1.39 7.83 15.18
N GLY A 252 1.82 8.42 16.29
CA GLY A 252 2.53 9.69 16.32
C GLY A 252 1.78 10.77 17.12
N ALA A 253 2.49 11.81 17.52
CA ALA A 253 1.90 12.93 18.22
C ALA A 253 1.00 13.77 17.31
N GLY A 254 -0.18 14.16 17.79
CA GLY A 254 -1.13 15.00 17.04
C GLY A 254 -2.01 14.23 16.04
N THR A 255 -2.03 12.90 16.13
CA THR A 255 -2.92 12.08 15.30
C THR A 255 -4.34 12.05 15.84
N GLU A 256 -4.58 12.50 17.07
CA GLU A 256 -5.88 12.57 17.73
C GLU A 256 -6.83 13.57 17.04
N ASP A 257 -6.29 14.55 16.33
CA ASP A 257 -7.05 15.59 15.63
C ASP A 257 -7.54 15.14 14.23
N THR A 258 -7.11 13.95 13.77
CA THR A 258 -7.45 13.43 12.44
C THR A 258 -7.92 11.98 12.57
N SER A 259 -9.14 11.68 12.16
CA SER A 259 -9.66 10.31 12.21
C SER A 259 -8.93 9.38 11.21
N ARG A 260 -9.02 8.06 11.45
CA ARG A 260 -8.46 7.03 10.53
C ARG A 260 -9.05 7.16 9.13
N GLY A 261 -10.36 7.36 9.01
CA GLY A 261 -11.01 7.53 7.70
C GLY A 261 -10.53 8.79 6.99
N GLU A 262 -10.37 9.90 7.73
CA GLU A 262 -9.90 11.16 7.15
C GLU A 262 -8.47 11.07 6.61
N ILE A 263 -7.55 10.39 7.31
CA ILE A 263 -6.18 10.27 6.83
C ILE A 263 -6.09 9.35 5.60
N LEU A 264 -6.87 8.26 5.56
CA LEU A 264 -6.95 7.39 4.39
C LEU A 264 -7.59 8.10 3.19
N ALA A 265 -8.69 8.85 3.40
CA ALA A 265 -9.34 9.63 2.35
C ALA A 265 -8.40 10.71 1.79
N ARG A 266 -7.65 11.42 2.64
CA ARG A 266 -6.63 12.38 2.19
C ARG A 266 -5.55 11.72 1.34
N PHE A 267 -5.12 10.52 1.71
CA PHE A 267 -4.14 9.77 0.92
C PHE A 267 -4.74 9.32 -0.42
N ALA A 268 -5.97 8.79 -0.44
CA ALA A 268 -6.69 8.45 -1.66
C ALA A 268 -6.78 9.66 -2.62
N SER A 269 -7.15 10.85 -2.10
CA SER A 269 -7.19 12.09 -2.88
C SER A 269 -5.83 12.47 -3.48
N ARG A 270 -4.72 12.19 -2.77
CA ARG A 270 -3.37 12.43 -3.30
C ARG A 270 -3.03 11.47 -4.45
N VAL A 271 -3.38 10.19 -4.31
CA VAL A 271 -3.20 9.19 -5.36
C VAL A 271 -4.04 9.54 -6.59
N TYR A 272 -5.32 9.82 -6.39
CA TYR A 272 -6.24 10.21 -7.44
C TYR A 272 -5.74 11.45 -8.20
N SER A 273 -5.32 12.49 -7.47
CA SER A 273 -4.76 13.72 -8.07
C SER A 273 -3.49 13.47 -8.89
N ALA A 274 -2.66 12.47 -8.50
CA ALA A 274 -1.47 12.12 -9.26
C ALA A 274 -1.82 11.40 -10.57
N ALA A 275 -2.85 10.57 -10.58
CA ALA A 275 -3.24 9.73 -11.71
C ALA A 275 -4.13 10.46 -12.73
N VAL A 276 -5.04 11.35 -12.29
CA VAL A 276 -6.02 12.01 -13.16
C VAL A 276 -5.39 12.79 -14.33
N THR A 277 -4.20 13.34 -14.13
CA THR A 277 -3.49 14.10 -15.17
C THR A 277 -2.81 13.22 -16.23
N SER A 278 -2.62 11.93 -15.94
CA SER A 278 -1.98 10.95 -16.83
C SER A 278 -2.99 10.11 -17.60
N GLY A 279 -4.28 10.18 -17.22
CA GLY A 279 -5.33 9.34 -17.79
C GLY A 279 -5.24 7.87 -17.34
N THR A 280 -4.67 7.64 -16.13
CA THR A 280 -4.63 6.32 -15.50
C THR A 280 -5.77 6.24 -14.49
N ASP A 281 -6.69 5.28 -14.66
CA ASP A 281 -7.83 5.09 -13.77
C ASP A 281 -7.38 4.54 -12.42
N ILE A 282 -8.03 4.98 -11.33
CA ILE A 282 -7.82 4.48 -9.97
C ILE A 282 -9.01 3.63 -9.54
N LEU A 283 -8.73 2.38 -9.19
CA LEU A 283 -9.66 1.46 -8.55
C LEU A 283 -9.28 1.32 -7.08
N THR A 284 -10.21 1.53 -6.17
CA THR A 284 -9.99 1.28 -4.74
C THR A 284 -10.53 -0.09 -4.36
N ALA A 285 -9.62 -0.98 -3.88
CA ALA A 285 -9.99 -2.30 -3.38
C ALA A 285 -10.34 -2.26 -1.89
N PHE A 286 -11.33 -3.05 -1.51
CA PHE A 286 -11.74 -3.24 -0.12
C PHE A 286 -12.47 -4.58 0.07
N ASP A 287 -12.53 -5.07 1.32
CA ASP A 287 -13.28 -6.28 1.63
C ASP A 287 -14.80 -6.03 1.59
N GLY A 288 -15.47 -6.68 0.64
CA GLY A 288 -16.92 -6.53 0.47
C GLY A 288 -17.71 -7.10 1.65
N TYR A 289 -17.19 -8.14 2.32
CA TYR A 289 -17.84 -8.68 3.51
C TYR A 289 -17.89 -7.67 4.65
N SER A 290 -16.77 -6.98 4.92
CA SER A 290 -16.69 -5.95 5.97
C SER A 290 -17.65 -4.78 5.70
N VAL A 291 -17.81 -4.37 4.44
CA VAL A 291 -18.75 -3.30 4.07
C VAL A 291 -20.20 -3.73 4.31
N ILE A 292 -20.57 -4.95 3.89
CA ILE A 292 -21.94 -5.49 4.06
C ILE A 292 -22.29 -5.71 5.53
N THR A 293 -21.31 -6.06 6.37
CA THR A 293 -21.50 -6.27 7.81
C THR A 293 -21.32 -5.00 8.64
N GLU A 294 -21.01 -3.88 7.98
CA GLU A 294 -20.69 -2.59 8.64
C GLU A 294 -19.45 -2.67 9.58
N ASP A 295 -18.60 -3.70 9.40
CA ASP A 295 -17.33 -3.84 10.13
C ASP A 295 -16.20 -3.11 9.38
N VAL A 296 -16.31 -1.80 9.34
CA VAL A 296 -15.43 -0.91 8.58
C VAL A 296 -14.39 -0.18 9.44
N GLY A 297 -14.17 -0.63 10.67
CA GLY A 297 -13.24 -0.02 11.63
C GLY A 297 -11.81 0.09 11.09
N ILE A 298 -11.35 -0.89 10.31
CA ILE A 298 -10.04 -0.89 9.66
C ILE A 298 -9.89 0.22 8.61
N TYR A 299 -10.96 0.70 8.02
CA TYR A 299 -10.99 1.84 7.09
C TYR A 299 -11.24 3.17 7.81
N GLY A 300 -11.62 3.12 9.09
CA GLY A 300 -12.04 4.30 9.87
C GLY A 300 -13.34 4.94 9.42
N GLY A 301 -14.12 4.23 8.59
CA GLY A 301 -15.36 4.63 7.97
C GLY A 301 -15.61 3.87 6.68
N SER A 302 -16.55 4.32 5.87
CA SER A 302 -16.83 3.66 4.58
C SER A 302 -15.70 3.86 3.58
N PRO A 303 -15.11 2.79 3.01
CA PRO A 303 -14.12 2.90 1.93
C PRO A 303 -14.73 3.45 0.62
N LEU A 304 -16.06 3.51 0.53
CA LEU A 304 -16.77 4.11 -0.61
C LEU A 304 -16.71 5.66 -0.63
N GLU A 305 -16.11 6.27 0.40
CA GLU A 305 -15.87 7.71 0.48
C GLU A 305 -14.48 8.10 -0.07
N PHE A 306 -13.65 7.13 -0.49
CA PHE A 306 -12.33 7.41 -1.05
C PHE A 306 -12.43 7.89 -2.50
N ASP A 307 -11.64 8.90 -2.86
CA ASP A 307 -11.55 9.39 -4.23
C ASP A 307 -10.96 8.29 -5.14
N ALA A 308 -11.74 7.88 -6.14
CA ALA A 308 -11.39 6.86 -7.12
C ALA A 308 -12.27 7.01 -8.38
N ASP A 309 -11.82 6.45 -9.50
CA ASP A 309 -12.62 6.31 -10.73
C ASP A 309 -13.59 5.14 -10.61
N GLY A 310 -13.28 4.16 -9.76
CA GLY A 310 -14.12 3.00 -9.51
C GLY A 310 -13.75 2.24 -8.24
N PHE A 311 -14.63 1.31 -7.88
CA PHE A 311 -14.52 0.48 -6.69
C PHE A 311 -14.31 -0.99 -7.07
N ALA A 312 -13.43 -1.67 -6.35
CA ALA A 312 -13.09 -3.07 -6.56
C ALA A 312 -13.29 -3.89 -5.26
N PRO A 313 -14.56 -4.17 -4.87
CA PRO A 313 -14.82 -4.98 -3.69
C PRO A 313 -14.34 -6.42 -3.87
N TYR A 314 -13.62 -6.95 -2.89
CA TYR A 314 -13.35 -8.38 -2.81
C TYR A 314 -14.62 -9.16 -2.48
N ILE A 315 -14.95 -10.15 -3.30
CA ILE A 315 -16.10 -11.04 -3.12
C ILE A 315 -15.60 -12.49 -3.06
N ASN A 316 -15.56 -13.03 -1.84
CA ASN A 316 -15.40 -14.45 -1.59
C ASN A 316 -16.76 -15.04 -1.23
N LEU A 317 -17.42 -15.74 -2.16
CA LEU A 317 -18.76 -16.27 -1.93
C LEU A 317 -18.84 -17.24 -0.76
N ASN A 318 -17.75 -17.97 -0.47
CA ASN A 318 -17.69 -18.87 0.67
C ASN A 318 -17.76 -18.15 2.04
N SER A 319 -17.40 -16.87 2.10
CA SER A 319 -17.50 -16.07 3.33
C SER A 319 -18.94 -15.77 3.75
N PHE A 320 -19.88 -15.91 2.83
CA PHE A 320 -21.30 -15.64 3.04
C PHE A 320 -22.13 -16.90 3.35
N ILE A 321 -21.49 -18.07 3.50
CA ILE A 321 -22.15 -19.34 3.64
C ILE A 321 -22.13 -19.84 5.10
N GLY A 322 -23.17 -20.58 5.48
CA GLY A 322 -23.28 -21.24 6.81
C GLY A 322 -23.59 -20.28 7.96
N LYS A 323 -23.93 -19.04 7.66
CA LYS A 323 -24.33 -18.02 8.62
C LYS A 323 -25.27 -16.99 7.98
N LYS A 324 -26.17 -16.46 8.77
CA LYS A 324 -26.97 -15.34 8.35
C LYS A 324 -26.14 -14.06 8.44
N VAL A 325 -25.85 -13.42 7.31
CA VAL A 325 -25.12 -12.14 7.21
C VAL A 325 -26.12 -10.98 7.25
N THR A 326 -27.14 -11.05 6.39
CA THR A 326 -28.28 -10.09 6.36
C THR A 326 -29.57 -10.88 6.12
N ASP A 327 -30.72 -10.18 6.08
CA ASP A 327 -32.00 -10.85 5.72
C ASP A 327 -32.01 -11.36 4.26
N ALA A 328 -31.22 -10.77 3.37
CA ALA A 328 -31.08 -11.17 1.97
C ALA A 328 -29.92 -12.17 1.75
N ILE A 329 -28.96 -12.26 2.67
CA ILE A 329 -27.80 -13.15 2.61
C ILE A 329 -27.90 -14.13 3.77
N ASP A 330 -28.62 -15.22 3.54
CA ASP A 330 -28.88 -16.30 4.51
C ASP A 330 -28.88 -17.66 3.75
N PHE A 331 -27.66 -18.18 3.50
CA PHE A 331 -27.43 -19.38 2.70
C PHE A 331 -26.66 -20.42 3.54
N ASP A 332 -27.24 -21.59 3.73
CA ASP A 332 -26.61 -22.67 4.50
C ASP A 332 -25.43 -23.31 3.74
N GLU A 333 -25.52 -23.40 2.43
CA GLU A 333 -24.51 -23.99 1.55
C GLU A 333 -24.38 -23.18 0.24
N LEU A 334 -23.23 -23.32 -0.42
CA LEU A 334 -22.96 -22.62 -1.68
C LEU A 334 -23.92 -23.17 -2.78
N PRO A 335 -24.79 -22.34 -3.35
CA PRO A 335 -25.76 -22.81 -4.33
C PRO A 335 -25.07 -23.26 -5.64
N ALA A 336 -25.68 -24.23 -6.32
CA ALA A 336 -25.20 -24.67 -7.64
C ALA A 336 -25.30 -23.55 -8.69
N ASP A 337 -26.32 -22.68 -8.58
CA ASP A 337 -26.45 -21.43 -9.31
C ASP A 337 -26.25 -20.26 -8.34
N THR A 338 -25.19 -19.49 -8.53
CA THR A 338 -24.78 -18.42 -7.61
C THR A 338 -25.48 -17.08 -7.89
N ALA A 339 -26.39 -17.00 -8.85
CA ALA A 339 -27.01 -15.74 -9.28
C ALA A 339 -27.72 -14.99 -8.14
N GLU A 340 -28.50 -15.68 -7.32
CA GLU A 340 -29.21 -15.05 -6.20
C GLU A 340 -28.26 -14.59 -5.09
N LEU A 341 -27.24 -15.39 -4.78
CA LEU A 341 -26.23 -15.05 -3.77
C LEU A 341 -25.40 -13.82 -4.22
N ILE A 342 -24.86 -13.85 -5.45
CA ILE A 342 -24.04 -12.73 -5.92
C ILE A 342 -24.85 -11.44 -6.06
N LYS A 343 -26.13 -11.56 -6.46
CA LYS A 343 -27.03 -10.41 -6.49
C LYS A 343 -27.24 -9.82 -5.10
N ALA A 344 -27.53 -10.64 -4.10
CA ALA A 344 -27.72 -10.18 -2.73
C ALA A 344 -26.43 -9.54 -2.14
N VAL A 345 -25.26 -10.13 -2.45
CA VAL A 345 -23.95 -9.58 -2.07
C VAL A 345 -23.73 -8.22 -2.74
N TYR A 346 -23.92 -8.12 -4.05
CA TYR A 346 -23.71 -6.88 -4.81
C TYR A 346 -24.63 -5.75 -4.36
N GLU A 347 -25.92 -6.04 -4.17
CA GLU A 347 -26.90 -5.08 -3.63
C GLU A 347 -26.57 -4.68 -2.18
N GLY A 348 -26.05 -5.64 -1.37
CA GLY A 348 -25.64 -5.41 0.00
C GLY A 348 -24.44 -4.48 0.17
N LEU A 349 -23.62 -4.28 -0.86
CA LEU A 349 -22.53 -3.31 -0.86
C LEU A 349 -23.01 -1.85 -0.75
N ALA A 350 -24.28 -1.58 -1.06
CA ALA A 350 -24.88 -0.25 -1.02
C ALA A 350 -24.04 0.82 -1.74
N LEU A 351 -23.56 0.47 -2.93
CA LEU A 351 -22.70 1.32 -3.74
C LEU A 351 -23.36 2.65 -4.07
N PRO A 352 -22.59 3.76 -4.16
CA PRO A 352 -23.13 5.04 -4.61
C PRO A 352 -23.77 4.93 -6.01
N GLU A 353 -24.84 5.70 -6.23
CA GLU A 353 -25.49 5.78 -7.55
C GLU A 353 -24.45 6.27 -8.59
N ASP A 354 -24.46 5.67 -9.78
CA ASP A 354 -23.52 5.94 -10.88
C ASP A 354 -22.04 5.58 -10.60
N SER A 355 -21.72 4.87 -9.50
CA SER A 355 -20.35 4.39 -9.27
C SER A 355 -20.00 3.27 -10.25
N ARG A 356 -18.77 3.33 -10.78
CA ARG A 356 -18.19 2.26 -11.58
C ARG A 356 -17.64 1.18 -10.64
N VAL A 357 -17.98 -0.08 -10.88
CA VAL A 357 -17.60 -1.18 -9.99
C VAL A 357 -16.98 -2.33 -10.78
N MET A 358 -15.85 -2.81 -10.33
CA MET A 358 -15.11 -3.91 -10.90
C MET A 358 -14.77 -4.94 -9.80
N PRO A 359 -15.72 -5.80 -9.38
CA PRO A 359 -15.52 -6.72 -8.27
C PRO A 359 -14.36 -7.67 -8.47
N ILE A 360 -13.64 -7.98 -7.38
CA ILE A 360 -12.58 -8.97 -7.34
C ILE A 360 -13.16 -10.26 -6.80
N VAL A 361 -13.29 -11.29 -7.66
CA VAL A 361 -13.97 -12.55 -7.37
C VAL A 361 -12.94 -13.65 -7.12
N TYR A 362 -13.01 -14.29 -5.96
CA TYR A 362 -12.27 -15.51 -5.68
C TYR A 362 -12.92 -16.71 -6.35
N CYS A 363 -12.18 -17.43 -7.18
CA CYS A 363 -12.67 -18.64 -7.87
C CYS A 363 -12.34 -19.94 -7.10
N ALA A 364 -11.42 -19.90 -6.14
CA ALA A 364 -11.08 -21.06 -5.31
C ALA A 364 -12.33 -21.65 -4.62
N GLY A 365 -12.52 -22.95 -4.75
CA GLY A 365 -13.68 -23.67 -4.20
C GLY A 365 -14.98 -23.50 -4.99
N LEU A 366 -14.98 -22.77 -6.13
CA LEU A 366 -16.11 -22.68 -7.03
C LEU A 366 -15.97 -23.68 -8.18
N SER A 367 -17.09 -24.18 -8.69
CA SER A 367 -17.11 -24.82 -10.01
C SER A 367 -17.13 -23.78 -11.13
N GLN A 368 -16.73 -24.20 -12.34
CA GLN A 368 -16.80 -23.37 -13.55
C GLN A 368 -18.21 -22.82 -13.83
N ALA A 369 -19.26 -23.58 -13.48
CA ALA A 369 -20.65 -23.15 -13.64
C ALA A 369 -21.02 -22.07 -12.64
N GLN A 370 -20.58 -22.20 -11.40
CA GLN A 370 -20.80 -21.21 -10.34
C GLN A 370 -20.11 -19.89 -10.62
N LEU A 371 -18.83 -19.92 -11.05
CA LEU A 371 -18.13 -18.69 -11.45
C LEU A 371 -18.83 -18.01 -12.63
N ARG A 372 -19.17 -18.77 -13.67
CA ARG A 372 -19.90 -18.21 -14.84
C ARG A 372 -21.23 -17.57 -14.47
N SER A 373 -21.98 -18.20 -13.55
CA SER A 373 -23.23 -17.64 -13.03
C SER A 373 -22.97 -16.34 -12.30
N ALA A 374 -21.96 -16.30 -11.40
CA ALA A 374 -21.60 -15.12 -10.63
C ALA A 374 -21.21 -13.94 -11.55
N VAL A 375 -20.25 -14.12 -12.46
CA VAL A 375 -19.74 -13.02 -13.31
C VAL A 375 -20.79 -12.54 -14.31
N ARG A 376 -21.65 -13.44 -14.85
CA ARG A 376 -22.79 -13.05 -15.68
C ARG A 376 -23.74 -12.13 -14.91
N THR A 377 -24.07 -12.52 -13.68
CA THR A 377 -24.99 -11.72 -12.83
C THR A 377 -24.38 -10.36 -12.49
N LEU A 378 -23.06 -10.27 -12.23
CA LEU A 378 -22.38 -8.99 -12.04
C LEU A 378 -22.53 -8.08 -13.27
N GLY A 379 -22.36 -8.60 -14.48
CA GLY A 379 -22.61 -7.86 -15.72
C GLY A 379 -24.07 -7.40 -15.85
N ASP A 380 -25.03 -8.29 -15.56
CA ASP A 380 -26.47 -7.96 -15.59
C ASP A 380 -26.84 -6.88 -14.55
N LEU A 381 -26.05 -6.74 -13.48
CA LEU A 381 -26.21 -5.71 -12.43
C LEU A 381 -25.47 -4.40 -12.75
N GLY A 382 -24.78 -4.33 -13.89
CA GLY A 382 -24.12 -3.12 -14.36
C GLY A 382 -22.68 -2.93 -13.83
N ALA A 383 -22.01 -4.02 -13.40
CA ALA A 383 -20.58 -3.94 -13.12
C ALA A 383 -19.82 -3.56 -14.41
N ALA A 384 -18.82 -2.68 -14.29
CA ALA A 384 -17.97 -2.23 -15.42
C ALA A 384 -17.00 -3.32 -15.91
N GLY A 385 -16.94 -4.43 -15.20
CA GLY A 385 -16.11 -5.58 -15.43
C GLY A 385 -15.91 -6.38 -14.15
N TYR A 386 -14.92 -7.26 -14.14
CA TYR A 386 -14.55 -8.01 -12.94
C TYR A 386 -13.10 -8.48 -13.01
N ILE A 387 -12.52 -8.73 -11.84
CA ILE A 387 -11.18 -9.30 -11.68
C ILE A 387 -11.34 -10.70 -11.08
N ILE A 388 -10.75 -11.72 -11.70
CA ILE A 388 -10.67 -13.07 -11.13
C ILE A 388 -9.31 -13.21 -10.43
N VAL A 389 -9.34 -13.59 -9.16
CA VAL A 389 -8.12 -14.01 -8.46
C VAL A 389 -7.73 -15.38 -9.03
N TYR A 390 -6.55 -15.45 -9.68
CA TYR A 390 -6.09 -16.70 -10.27
C TYR A 390 -5.92 -17.77 -9.20
N ASP A 391 -6.42 -18.95 -9.51
CA ASP A 391 -6.23 -20.18 -8.74
C ASP A 391 -5.83 -21.31 -9.69
N GLU A 392 -4.68 -21.93 -9.46
CA GLU A 392 -4.12 -22.91 -10.39
C GLU A 392 -4.99 -24.16 -10.49
N GLU A 393 -5.57 -24.64 -9.39
CA GLU A 393 -6.46 -25.80 -9.38
C GLU A 393 -7.72 -25.52 -10.21
N PHE A 394 -8.30 -24.34 -10.04
CA PHE A 394 -9.47 -23.91 -10.79
C PHE A 394 -9.22 -23.83 -12.30
N PHE A 395 -8.09 -23.26 -12.71
CA PHE A 395 -7.78 -23.01 -14.12
C PHE A 395 -7.22 -24.24 -14.84
N THR A 396 -6.46 -25.09 -14.15
CA THR A 396 -5.84 -26.28 -14.75
C THR A 396 -6.68 -27.55 -14.57
N GLY A 397 -7.57 -27.58 -13.59
CA GLY A 397 -8.34 -28.76 -13.18
C GLY A 397 -7.49 -29.87 -12.57
N VAL A 398 -6.23 -29.55 -12.21
CA VAL A 398 -5.30 -30.49 -11.54
C VAL A 398 -5.26 -30.16 -10.04
N PRO A 399 -5.72 -31.05 -9.14
CA PRO A 399 -5.64 -30.81 -7.70
C PRO A 399 -4.18 -30.60 -7.27
N GLN A 400 -3.92 -29.57 -6.49
CA GLN A 400 -2.58 -29.26 -5.97
C GLN A 400 -2.08 -30.22 -4.89
N ASN A 401 -2.92 -31.15 -4.42
CA ASN A 401 -2.55 -32.09 -3.34
C ASN A 401 -2.44 -33.51 -3.88
N PRO A 402 -1.22 -34.07 -4.07
CA PRO A 402 -1.03 -35.46 -4.54
C PRO A 402 -1.42 -36.53 -3.52
N GLU A 403 -1.88 -36.18 -2.30
CA GLU A 403 -2.27 -37.14 -1.27
C GLU A 403 -3.74 -37.58 -1.29
N GLN A 404 -4.59 -37.08 -2.22
CA GLN A 404 -6.01 -37.45 -2.31
C GLN A 404 -6.43 -38.23 -3.56
N THR A 405 -5.51 -38.74 -4.35
CA THR A 405 -5.84 -39.64 -5.48
C THR A 405 -5.37 -41.07 -5.23
N ASP A 406 -6.04 -41.78 -4.31
CA ASP A 406 -6.06 -43.22 -4.33
C ASP A 406 -7.33 -43.74 -3.66
N GLU A 407 -8.43 -43.78 -4.43
CA GLU A 407 -9.48 -44.78 -4.33
C GLU A 407 -10.45 -44.65 -5.52
N SER A 408 -10.08 -45.22 -6.65
CA SER A 408 -11.01 -45.96 -7.54
C SER A 408 -10.41 -46.18 -8.92
N SER A 409 -9.71 -47.27 -9.10
CA SER A 409 -9.81 -48.13 -10.29
C SER A 409 -8.96 -49.40 -10.06
N GLU A 410 -9.55 -50.39 -9.39
CA GLU A 410 -9.14 -51.76 -9.62
C GLU A 410 -9.59 -52.22 -10.98
N SER A 411 -8.68 -52.63 -11.84
CA SER A 411 -8.74 -53.97 -12.47
C SER A 411 -7.58 -54.26 -13.41
N SER A 412 -6.99 -55.43 -13.12
CA SER A 412 -6.31 -56.38 -14.00
C SER A 412 -4.81 -56.27 -14.24
N SER A 413 -4.07 -57.06 -13.44
CA SER A 413 -3.18 -58.20 -13.85
C SER A 413 -1.89 -57.86 -14.61
N THR A 414 -0.71 -58.17 -14.13
CA THR A 414 -0.02 -59.46 -13.98
C THR A 414 1.44 -59.25 -13.51
N ALA A 415 1.89 -60.14 -12.68
CA ALA A 415 3.15 -60.33 -11.96
C ALA A 415 4.48 -60.06 -12.68
N SER A 416 5.45 -59.49 -11.95
CA SER A 416 6.78 -60.11 -11.72
C SER A 416 7.59 -59.33 -10.69
N GLN A 417 8.05 -59.99 -9.65
CA GLN A 417 8.95 -59.59 -8.55
C GLN A 417 10.43 -59.70 -8.92
N PRO A 418 11.39 -59.46 -7.97
CA PRO A 418 11.83 -58.17 -7.38
C PRO A 418 13.35 -57.98 -7.52
N GLN A 419 13.89 -56.81 -7.28
CA GLN A 419 15.25 -56.65 -6.75
C GLN A 419 15.40 -55.37 -5.90
N ASN A 420 16.11 -55.52 -4.80
CA ASN A 420 16.34 -54.72 -3.63
C ASN A 420 17.38 -53.59 -3.80
N PRO A 421 17.71 -52.78 -2.80
CA PRO A 421 17.60 -51.32 -2.82
C PRO A 421 18.97 -50.62 -2.86
N VAL A 422 18.99 -49.42 -3.39
CA VAL A 422 20.13 -48.51 -3.23
C VAL A 422 19.61 -47.19 -2.64
N THR A 423 20.08 -46.88 -1.46
CA THR A 423 19.89 -45.61 -0.74
C THR A 423 20.52 -44.44 -1.45
N PRO A 424 19.86 -43.26 -1.60
CA PRO A 424 20.53 -42.06 -1.93
C PRO A 424 20.91 -41.22 -0.69
N PRO A 425 21.95 -40.41 -0.76
CA PRO A 425 22.43 -39.61 0.36
C PRO A 425 21.58 -38.34 0.58
N SER A 426 21.34 -38.11 1.87
CA SER A 426 20.74 -36.87 2.37
C SER A 426 21.55 -35.62 2.04
N SER A 427 20.96 -34.62 1.40
CA SER A 427 21.44 -33.27 1.41
C SER A 427 20.40 -32.36 2.06
N SER A 428 20.65 -32.03 3.32
CA SER A 428 19.99 -30.98 4.07
C SER A 428 20.54 -29.62 3.61
N SER A 429 19.72 -28.77 3.03
CA SER A 429 19.98 -27.35 2.95
C SER A 429 18.93 -26.62 3.81
N SER A 430 19.35 -26.30 5.04
CA SER A 430 18.64 -25.39 5.92
C SER A 430 18.93 -23.96 5.51
N SER A 431 17.94 -23.23 5.04
CA SER A 431 17.98 -21.78 4.97
C SER A 431 17.79 -21.25 6.39
N SER A 432 18.84 -20.67 6.94
CA SER A 432 18.82 -20.01 8.24
C SER A 432 18.29 -18.59 8.10
N VAL A 433 17.12 -18.36 8.67
CA VAL A 433 16.64 -17.04 9.07
C VAL A 433 17.56 -16.56 10.21
N PRO A 434 18.05 -15.32 10.23
CA PRO A 434 18.85 -14.83 11.36
C PRO A 434 17.97 -14.65 12.58
N GLU A 435 18.27 -15.42 13.61
CA GLU A 435 17.68 -15.36 14.93
C GLU A 435 18.10 -14.07 15.63
N TYR A 436 17.13 -13.21 15.96
CA TYR A 436 17.35 -12.03 16.80
C TYR A 436 17.54 -12.47 18.25
N ILE A 437 18.75 -12.29 18.79
CA ILE A 437 19.07 -12.48 20.20
C ILE A 437 18.95 -11.13 20.92
N PRO A 438 18.05 -10.97 21.91
CA PRO A 438 18.01 -9.79 22.74
C PRO A 438 19.27 -9.70 23.62
N PRO A 439 19.82 -8.48 23.91
CA PRO A 439 20.96 -8.36 24.79
C PRO A 439 20.60 -8.73 26.24
N GLU A 440 21.37 -9.63 26.83
CA GLU A 440 21.29 -10.00 28.23
C GLU A 440 21.51 -8.80 29.14
N ALA A 441 20.60 -8.60 30.09
CA ALA A 441 20.76 -7.65 31.17
C ALA A 441 21.92 -8.10 32.10
N SER A 442 23.04 -7.36 32.07
CA SER A 442 24.14 -7.55 32.99
C SER A 442 23.72 -7.10 34.39
N SER A 443 23.48 -8.06 35.28
CA SER A 443 23.40 -7.85 36.71
C SER A 443 24.81 -7.60 37.26
N SER A 444 25.09 -6.37 37.64
CA SER A 444 26.25 -6.07 38.53
C SER A 444 25.77 -6.02 39.97
N GLU A 445 26.04 -7.09 40.71
CA GLU A 445 26.10 -7.04 42.17
C GLU A 445 27.27 -6.19 42.61
N SER A 446 27.01 -5.19 43.48
CA SER A 446 28.02 -4.65 44.39
C SER A 446 27.42 -4.52 45.77
N SER A 447 27.95 -5.38 46.62
CA SER A 447 27.85 -5.36 48.07
C SER A 447 28.63 -4.20 48.69
N SER A 448 28.05 -3.51 49.67
CA SER A 448 28.73 -3.03 50.93
C SER A 448 27.73 -2.31 51.83
N GLU A 449 27.40 -2.91 52.90
CA GLU A 449 27.69 -2.59 54.31
C GLU A 449 27.06 -1.30 54.88
N THR A 450 26.13 -1.58 55.80
CA THR A 450 25.84 -1.03 57.14
C THR A 450 26.31 0.36 57.52
N SER A 451 25.38 1.17 57.99
CA SER A 451 25.35 1.68 59.39
C SER A 451 24.01 2.34 59.76
N SER A 452 23.60 1.99 60.94
CA SER A 452 22.46 2.40 61.73
C SER A 452 22.53 3.86 62.21
N GLU A 453 21.33 4.43 62.41
CA GLU A 453 20.90 5.32 63.52
C GLU A 453 19.70 6.13 63.00
N GLY A 454 18.55 6.05 63.60
CA GLY A 454 18.08 6.63 64.85
C GLY A 454 16.71 7.26 64.55
N ILE A 455 15.63 6.74 65.09
CA ILE A 455 14.26 7.31 65.18
C ILE A 455 14.26 8.45 66.22
N PRO A 456 13.37 9.49 66.20
CA PRO A 456 11.95 9.35 66.52
C PRO A 456 11.01 10.32 65.72
N GLY A 457 9.82 9.99 65.38
CA GLY A 457 8.54 9.97 66.04
C GLY A 457 7.83 11.29 66.23
N VAL A 458 6.58 11.43 65.81
CA VAL A 458 5.40 12.09 66.37
C VAL A 458 4.37 12.29 65.25
N SER A 459 3.31 11.57 65.22
CA SER A 459 1.90 11.65 65.66
C SER A 459 0.97 12.59 64.87
N SER A 460 -0.06 11.94 64.36
CA SER A 460 -1.51 12.27 64.43
C SER A 460 -2.04 13.49 63.68
N GLY A 461 -3.13 13.25 63.01
CA GLY A 461 -4.19 14.23 62.76
C GLY A 461 -5.10 13.84 61.60
N ASP A 462 -6.24 13.30 61.97
CA ASP A 462 -7.48 13.05 61.24
C ASP A 462 -7.95 14.28 60.47
N ASP A 463 -8.63 14.15 59.32
CA ASP A 463 -10.11 14.15 59.24
C ASP A 463 -10.64 14.61 57.88
N ASP A 464 -11.75 13.97 57.48
CA ASP A 464 -12.86 14.42 56.68
C ASP A 464 -12.75 14.71 55.16
N GLY A 465 -13.27 13.82 54.35
CA GLY A 465 -14.54 13.68 53.71
C GLY A 465 -14.97 14.68 52.61
N PRO A 466 -15.93 14.34 51.79
CA PRO A 466 -15.87 14.57 50.32
C PRO A 466 -16.77 15.72 49.84
N VAL A 467 -16.47 16.33 48.68
CA VAL A 467 -17.42 17.19 47.94
C VAL A 467 -17.43 16.85 46.45
N ARG A 468 -18.64 16.51 45.97
CA ARG A 468 -19.12 16.44 44.59
C ARG A 468 -19.31 17.82 43.96
N TRP A 469 -19.58 17.81 42.68
CA TRP A 469 -20.08 18.76 41.67
C TRP A 469 -19.04 19.25 40.66
N GLY A 470 -19.21 19.23 39.30
CA GLY A 470 -20.34 19.29 38.40
C GLY A 470 -19.99 18.76 37.02
#